data_94b8215e0e2ae47851dc6982c9f60874
#
_entry.id   94b8215e0e2ae47851dc6982c9f60874
#
_cell.length_a   1.000
_cell.length_b   1.000
_cell.length_c   1.000
_cell.angle_alpha   90.00
_cell.angle_beta   90.00
_cell.angle_gamma   90.00
#
_symmetry.space_group_name_H-M   'P 1'
#
loop_
_entity.id
_entity.type
_entity.pdbx_description
1 polymer ?
#
loop_
_entity_poly.entity_id
_entity_poly.type
_entity_poly.pdbx_seq_one_letter_code
_entity_poly.pdbx_strand_id
1 'polypeptide(L)'
;GARGYAHLGAIKAFEEYGINFDFIAGTSAGAFTGAFYASGWTFEQMYSIAKEFRRKDIRRNKIPFMPSSTEGIQEIIVNNLGDIDIKDTKIPFCAVAVDVLSTQECLITKGNLAKAVAGSCAVPGIFQPVEFDGRALADGGLQNTLPSNVPKLFGCDYVIAVDVNAKRTYRASSTKILDVMGATIRILMKRNAEKGYEYADVVLTPETKRFKSTSLEGFDDMIEEGYLEAIDKMPQILEILNKKPISNRLKSRYKDDATII
;
A
#
# COMPACT_ATOMS: atom_id res chain seq x y z
N GLY A 1 -0.75 -4.10 -6.77
CA GLY A 1 -1.51 -4.82 -7.78
C GLY A 1 -2.86 -5.29 -7.27
N ALA A 2 -3.62 -6.06 -8.09
CA ALA A 2 -5.04 -6.42 -7.82
C ALA A 2 -5.30 -7.06 -6.44
N ARG A 3 -4.33 -7.78 -5.87
CA ARG A 3 -4.46 -8.33 -4.51
C ARG A 3 -4.62 -7.26 -3.42
N GLY A 4 -4.36 -6.01 -3.74
CA GLY A 4 -4.69 -4.89 -2.87
C GLY A 4 -6.15 -4.82 -2.49
N TYR A 5 -7.06 -5.45 -3.22
CA TYR A 5 -8.48 -5.55 -2.82
C TYR A 5 -8.69 -6.27 -1.49
N ALA A 6 -7.76 -7.11 -1.05
CA ALA A 6 -7.81 -7.69 0.29
C ALA A 6 -7.74 -6.63 1.41
N HIS A 7 -7.13 -5.45 1.16
CA HIS A 7 -7.18 -4.34 2.12
C HIS A 7 -8.62 -3.85 2.35
N LEU A 8 -9.47 -3.86 1.31
CA LEU A 8 -10.88 -3.47 1.45
C LEU A 8 -11.62 -4.40 2.42
N GLY A 9 -11.33 -5.70 2.34
CA GLY A 9 -11.90 -6.68 3.28
C GLY A 9 -11.48 -6.43 4.72
N ALA A 10 -10.20 -6.14 4.94
CA ALA A 10 -9.72 -5.77 6.26
C ALA A 10 -10.39 -4.48 6.78
N ILE A 11 -10.52 -3.45 5.94
CA ILE A 11 -11.21 -2.20 6.28
C ILE A 11 -12.67 -2.48 6.64
N LYS A 12 -13.39 -3.32 5.88
CA LYS A 12 -14.76 -3.72 6.20
C LYS A 12 -14.86 -4.28 7.62
N ALA A 13 -13.98 -5.22 7.98
CA ALA A 13 -13.96 -5.79 9.32
C ALA A 13 -13.65 -4.73 10.39
N PHE A 14 -12.72 -3.82 10.13
CA PHE A 14 -12.40 -2.73 11.07
C PHE A 14 -13.59 -1.81 11.30
N GLU A 15 -14.31 -1.43 10.24
CA GLU A 15 -15.52 -0.60 10.35
C GLU A 15 -16.63 -1.32 11.15
N GLU A 16 -16.87 -2.60 10.88
CA GLU A 16 -17.90 -3.39 11.61
C GLU A 16 -17.60 -3.51 13.11
N TYR A 17 -16.32 -3.51 13.49
CA TYR A 17 -15.88 -3.57 14.89
C TYR A 17 -15.62 -2.19 15.50
N GLY A 18 -15.86 -1.10 14.76
CA GLY A 18 -15.65 0.27 15.24
C GLY A 18 -14.18 0.61 15.52
N ILE A 19 -13.23 -0.05 14.83
CA ILE A 19 -11.80 0.23 14.95
C ILE A 19 -11.48 1.51 14.20
N ASN A 20 -10.92 2.49 14.89
CA ASN A 20 -10.46 3.75 14.33
C ASN A 20 -8.94 3.81 14.35
N PHE A 21 -8.36 4.47 13.36
CA PHE A 21 -6.91 4.62 13.22
C PHE A 21 -6.51 6.09 13.33
N ASP A 22 -5.40 6.36 14.05
CA ASP A 22 -4.84 7.70 14.21
C ASP A 22 -3.82 8.05 13.11
N PHE A 23 -3.34 7.05 12.38
CA PHE A 23 -2.35 7.19 11.32
C PHE A 23 -2.42 6.03 10.33
N ILE A 24 -2.24 6.33 9.05
CA ILE A 24 -2.20 5.33 7.98
C ILE A 24 -0.91 5.49 7.20
N ALA A 25 -0.17 4.41 7.00
CA ALA A 25 0.95 4.33 6.08
C ALA A 25 0.69 3.26 5.02
N GLY A 26 1.05 3.55 3.78
CA GLY A 26 0.85 2.60 2.70
C GLY A 26 1.94 2.63 1.64
N THR A 27 2.20 1.46 1.06
CA THR A 27 3.08 1.28 -0.10
C THR A 27 2.29 0.69 -1.24
N SER A 28 2.44 1.25 -2.45
CA SER A 28 1.80 0.71 -3.67
C SER A 28 0.28 0.57 -3.52
N ALA A 29 -0.28 -0.63 -3.68
CA ALA A 29 -1.71 -0.88 -3.48
C ALA A 29 -2.20 -0.47 -2.07
N GLY A 30 -1.35 -0.59 -1.04
CA GLY A 30 -1.64 -0.11 0.30
C GLY A 30 -1.71 1.43 0.37
N ALA A 31 -0.85 2.13 -0.38
CA ALA A 31 -0.95 3.59 -0.49
C ALA A 31 -2.23 4.02 -1.20
N PHE A 32 -2.59 3.33 -2.28
CA PHE A 32 -3.82 3.63 -3.02
C PHE A 32 -5.07 3.44 -2.13
N THR A 33 -5.23 2.28 -1.51
CA THR A 33 -6.38 2.01 -0.62
C THR A 33 -6.34 2.90 0.62
N GLY A 34 -5.15 3.09 1.20
CA GLY A 34 -4.94 3.94 2.38
C GLY A 34 -5.31 5.41 2.14
N ALA A 35 -5.03 5.95 0.94
CA ALA A 35 -5.38 7.32 0.58
C ALA A 35 -6.91 7.56 0.60
N PHE A 36 -7.70 6.63 0.04
CA PHE A 36 -9.16 6.71 0.07
C PHE A 36 -9.68 6.61 1.51
N TYR A 37 -9.21 5.64 2.26
CA TYR A 37 -9.62 5.46 3.65
C TYR A 37 -9.22 6.65 4.53
N ALA A 38 -7.99 7.15 4.39
CA ALA A 38 -7.52 8.33 5.12
C ALA A 38 -8.32 9.60 4.75
N SER A 39 -8.84 9.69 3.54
CA SER A 39 -9.75 10.76 3.11
C SER A 39 -11.17 10.61 3.67
N GLY A 40 -11.43 9.56 4.45
CA GLY A 40 -12.69 9.30 5.13
C GLY A 40 -13.72 8.54 4.30
N TRP A 41 -13.28 7.81 3.29
CA TRP A 41 -14.13 6.91 2.52
C TRP A 41 -14.39 5.62 3.29
N THR A 42 -15.64 5.17 3.25
CA THR A 42 -16.05 3.89 3.82
C THR A 42 -15.74 2.72 2.88
N PHE A 43 -15.75 1.50 3.43
CA PHE A 43 -15.67 0.29 2.62
C PHE A 43 -16.65 0.30 1.45
N GLU A 44 -17.92 0.63 1.68
CA GLU A 44 -18.96 0.62 0.63
C GLU A 44 -18.64 1.60 -0.52
N GLN A 45 -18.14 2.79 -0.21
CA GLN A 45 -17.74 3.76 -1.22
C GLN A 45 -16.57 3.25 -2.04
N MET A 46 -15.53 2.72 -1.38
CA MET A 46 -14.35 2.15 -2.04
C MET A 46 -14.69 0.90 -2.86
N TYR A 47 -15.57 0.04 -2.36
CA TYR A 47 -16.06 -1.15 -3.07
C TYR A 47 -16.81 -0.79 -4.35
N SER A 48 -17.68 0.23 -4.29
CA SER A 48 -18.44 0.71 -5.46
C SER A 48 -17.51 1.15 -6.58
N ILE A 49 -16.47 1.94 -6.27
CA ILE A 49 -15.49 2.38 -7.26
C ILE A 49 -14.67 1.22 -7.79
N ALA A 50 -14.18 0.36 -6.92
CA ALA A 50 -13.41 -0.81 -7.34
C ALA A 50 -14.21 -1.71 -8.30
N LYS A 51 -15.52 -1.85 -8.05
CA LYS A 51 -16.44 -2.57 -8.93
C LYS A 51 -16.66 -1.88 -10.28
N GLU A 52 -16.69 -0.55 -10.29
CA GLU A 52 -16.78 0.22 -11.53
C GLU A 52 -15.51 0.08 -12.37
N PHE A 53 -14.32 0.11 -11.76
CA PHE A 53 -13.05 -0.16 -12.45
C PHE A 53 -12.97 -1.55 -13.05
N ARG A 54 -13.52 -2.56 -12.38
CA ARG A 54 -13.64 -3.90 -12.93
C ARG A 54 -14.45 -3.94 -14.23
N ARG A 55 -15.48 -3.11 -14.34
CA ARG A 55 -16.36 -3.07 -15.53
C ARG A 55 -15.75 -2.28 -16.68
N LYS A 56 -15.03 -1.23 -16.39
CA LYS A 56 -14.27 -0.46 -17.36
C LYS A 56 -12.93 -1.17 -17.58
N ASP A 57 -12.87 -2.09 -18.55
CA ASP A 57 -11.60 -2.62 -19.03
C ASP A 57 -10.64 -1.42 -19.20
N ILE A 58 -9.69 -1.27 -18.29
CA ILE A 58 -8.64 -0.26 -18.45
C ILE A 58 -7.82 -0.73 -19.63
N ARG A 59 -8.24 -0.35 -20.83
CA ARG A 59 -7.52 -0.60 -22.08
C ARG A 59 -6.19 0.12 -21.97
N ARG A 60 -5.20 -0.60 -21.49
CA ARG A 60 -3.80 -0.18 -21.58
C ARG A 60 -3.49 -0.01 -23.04
N ASN A 61 -3.20 1.22 -23.45
CA ASN A 61 -2.48 1.46 -24.70
C ASN A 61 -1.11 0.79 -24.58
N LYS A 62 -1.05 -0.48 -24.99
CA LYS A 62 0.19 -1.25 -25.00
C LYS A 62 1.00 -0.84 -26.23
N ILE A 63 1.84 0.17 -26.06
CA ILE A 63 2.99 0.32 -26.95
C ILE A 63 4.03 -0.70 -26.45
N PRO A 64 4.42 -1.70 -27.27
CA PRO A 64 5.42 -2.68 -26.88
C PRO A 64 6.71 -1.96 -26.45
N PHE A 65 7.33 -2.41 -25.33
CA PHE A 65 8.60 -1.90 -24.79
C PHE A 65 8.58 -0.52 -24.13
N MET A 66 7.43 0.14 -24.00
CA MET A 66 7.35 1.42 -23.28
C MET A 66 6.66 1.23 -21.92
N PRO A 67 7.28 1.68 -20.79
CA PRO A 67 6.61 1.69 -19.50
C PRO A 67 5.31 2.49 -19.58
N SER A 68 4.26 2.01 -18.91
CA SER A 68 2.97 2.69 -18.86
C SER A 68 3.08 3.96 -18.00
N SER A 69 2.28 4.98 -18.30
CA SER A 69 2.09 6.14 -17.44
C SER A 69 1.27 5.75 -16.19
N THR A 70 1.52 6.44 -15.08
CA THR A 70 0.71 6.37 -13.85
C THR A 70 -0.47 7.35 -13.86
N GLU A 71 -0.69 8.08 -14.96
CA GLU A 71 -1.77 9.08 -15.10
C GLU A 71 -3.14 8.51 -14.74
N GLY A 72 -3.44 7.29 -15.18
CA GLY A 72 -4.71 6.64 -14.83
C GLY A 72 -4.92 6.45 -13.32
N ILE A 73 -3.84 6.26 -12.53
CA ILE A 73 -3.91 6.21 -11.06
C ILE A 73 -4.22 7.60 -10.51
N GLN A 74 -3.54 8.64 -11.04
CA GLN A 74 -3.76 10.03 -10.63
C GLN A 74 -5.17 10.48 -10.96
N GLU A 75 -5.66 10.21 -12.16
CA GLU A 75 -7.02 10.54 -12.59
C GLU A 75 -8.08 9.90 -11.68
N ILE A 76 -7.90 8.66 -11.30
CA ILE A 76 -8.81 7.97 -10.36
C ILE A 76 -8.88 8.72 -9.04
N ILE A 77 -7.74 9.12 -8.49
CA ILE A 77 -7.65 9.80 -7.20
C ILE A 77 -8.28 11.20 -7.33
N VAL A 78 -7.89 11.97 -8.34
CA VAL A 78 -8.40 13.33 -8.54
C VAL A 78 -9.92 13.34 -8.80
N ASN A 79 -10.43 12.43 -9.62
CA ASN A 79 -11.85 12.36 -9.94
C ASN A 79 -12.73 12.00 -8.73
N ASN A 80 -12.20 11.33 -7.73
CA ASN A 80 -12.94 10.84 -6.59
C ASN A 80 -12.66 11.62 -5.29
N LEU A 81 -11.42 12.02 -5.06
CA LEU A 81 -11.00 12.73 -3.85
C LEU A 81 -10.75 14.23 -4.09
N GLY A 82 -10.63 14.65 -5.36
CA GLY A 82 -10.20 15.98 -5.73
C GLY A 82 -8.68 16.12 -5.83
N ASP A 83 -8.24 17.28 -6.29
CA ASP A 83 -6.80 17.65 -6.32
C ASP A 83 -6.38 18.22 -4.95
N ILE A 84 -6.19 17.34 -3.98
CA ILE A 84 -5.92 17.69 -2.58
C ILE A 84 -4.47 17.42 -2.18
N ASP A 85 -4.03 18.10 -1.13
CA ASP A 85 -2.76 17.81 -0.45
C ASP A 85 -2.93 16.65 0.53
N ILE A 86 -1.88 15.83 0.72
CA ILE A 86 -1.90 14.70 1.67
C ILE A 86 -2.27 15.17 3.08
N LYS A 87 -1.76 16.31 3.51
CA LYS A 87 -2.05 16.88 4.85
C LYS A 87 -3.54 17.17 5.09
N ASP A 88 -4.34 17.27 4.02
CA ASP A 88 -5.78 17.57 4.09
C ASP A 88 -6.63 16.30 4.23
N THR A 89 -6.02 15.11 4.29
CA THR A 89 -6.74 13.86 4.60
C THR A 89 -7.28 13.89 6.03
N LYS A 90 -8.44 13.25 6.27
CA LYS A 90 -9.09 13.23 7.59
C LYS A 90 -8.28 12.47 8.65
N ILE A 91 -7.61 11.41 8.23
CA ILE A 91 -6.66 10.67 9.06
C ILE A 91 -5.26 10.98 8.52
N PRO A 92 -4.28 11.34 9.36
CA PRO A 92 -2.90 11.51 8.94
C PRO A 92 -2.41 10.34 8.10
N PHE A 93 -1.89 10.64 6.91
CA PHE A 93 -1.52 9.65 5.93
C PHE A 93 -0.07 9.81 5.45
N CYS A 94 0.60 8.69 5.21
CA CYS A 94 1.92 8.65 4.60
C CYS A 94 1.94 7.68 3.40
N ALA A 95 2.23 8.19 2.22
CA ALA A 95 2.57 7.36 1.06
C ALA A 95 4.08 7.07 1.07
N VAL A 96 4.45 5.79 0.97
CA VAL A 96 5.86 5.39 0.93
C VAL A 96 6.29 5.15 -0.51
N ALA A 97 7.34 5.82 -0.94
CA ALA A 97 7.95 5.71 -2.26
C ALA A 97 9.47 5.62 -2.15
N VAL A 98 10.16 5.45 -3.27
CA VAL A 98 11.62 5.53 -3.36
C VAL A 98 11.98 6.55 -4.43
N ASP A 99 12.83 7.50 -4.10
CA ASP A 99 13.47 8.37 -5.10
C ASP A 99 14.61 7.60 -5.77
N VAL A 100 14.44 7.28 -7.04
CA VAL A 100 15.45 6.49 -7.79
C VAL A 100 16.69 7.26 -8.15
N LEU A 101 16.69 8.59 -8.04
CA LEU A 101 17.87 9.43 -8.30
C LEU A 101 18.80 9.47 -7.09
N SER A 102 18.25 9.59 -5.88
CA SER A 102 19.02 9.59 -4.64
C SER A 102 19.10 8.20 -3.98
N THR A 103 18.31 7.24 -4.43
CA THR A 103 18.15 5.89 -3.86
C THR A 103 17.58 5.88 -2.43
N GLN A 104 16.95 6.98 -2.00
CA GLN A 104 16.40 7.10 -0.64
C GLN A 104 14.92 6.74 -0.57
N GLU A 105 14.52 6.16 0.55
CA GLU A 105 13.11 6.02 0.93
C GLU A 105 12.50 7.39 1.17
N CYS A 106 11.32 7.62 0.59
CA CYS A 106 10.54 8.85 0.75
C CYS A 106 9.26 8.55 1.53
N LEU A 107 9.14 9.16 2.71
CA LEU A 107 7.94 9.15 3.53
C LEU A 107 7.15 10.44 3.24
N ILE A 108 6.15 10.35 2.36
CA ILE A 108 5.46 11.52 1.82
C ILE A 108 4.20 11.78 2.65
N THR A 109 4.20 12.90 3.38
CA THR A 109 3.12 13.31 4.30
C THR A 109 2.48 14.65 3.92
N LYS A 110 2.98 15.30 2.86
CA LYS A 110 2.44 16.56 2.32
C LYS A 110 2.63 16.60 0.80
N GLY A 111 2.02 17.56 0.16
CA GLY A 111 2.03 17.72 -1.28
C GLY A 111 0.90 16.94 -1.97
N ASN A 112 0.90 16.95 -3.29
CA ASN A 112 -0.20 16.40 -4.09
C ASN A 112 -0.44 14.91 -3.83
N LEU A 113 -1.60 14.56 -3.28
CA LEU A 113 -1.98 13.19 -2.92
C LEU A 113 -1.92 12.24 -4.11
N ALA A 114 -2.47 12.65 -5.26
CA ALA A 114 -2.55 11.80 -6.44
C ALA A 114 -1.16 11.45 -6.99
N LYS A 115 -0.25 12.43 -7.05
CA LYS A 115 1.14 12.21 -7.48
C LYS A 115 1.92 11.34 -6.49
N ALA A 116 1.78 11.58 -5.20
CA ALA A 116 2.46 10.80 -4.16
C ALA A 116 2.06 9.32 -4.20
N VAL A 117 0.75 9.05 -4.28
CA VAL A 117 0.23 7.68 -4.40
C VAL A 117 0.62 7.04 -5.72
N ALA A 118 0.57 7.79 -6.83
CA ALA A 118 1.02 7.31 -8.14
C ALA A 118 2.52 6.95 -8.14
N GLY A 119 3.36 7.77 -7.49
CA GLY A 119 4.78 7.47 -7.26
C GLY A 119 5.00 6.20 -6.46
N SER A 120 4.24 6.06 -5.35
CA SER A 120 4.24 4.84 -4.53
C SER A 120 3.81 3.58 -5.31
N CYS A 121 3.03 3.73 -6.37
CA CYS A 121 2.57 2.65 -7.24
C CYS A 121 3.43 2.43 -8.50
N ALA A 122 4.45 3.25 -8.74
CA ALA A 122 5.25 3.24 -9.96
C ALA A 122 6.28 2.09 -9.96
N VAL A 123 5.81 0.85 -10.14
CA VAL A 123 6.66 -0.35 -10.18
C VAL A 123 7.62 -0.27 -11.36
N PRO A 124 8.96 -0.34 -11.13
CA PRO A 124 9.95 -0.32 -12.19
C PRO A 124 9.73 -1.41 -13.24
N GLY A 125 9.91 -1.06 -14.51
CA GLY A 125 9.66 -1.96 -15.64
C GLY A 125 8.17 -2.09 -16.04
N ILE A 126 7.25 -1.53 -15.23
CA ILE A 126 5.81 -1.46 -15.56
C ILE A 126 5.38 -0.01 -15.78
N PHE A 127 5.81 0.89 -14.91
CA PHE A 127 5.50 2.31 -14.94
C PHE A 127 6.75 3.17 -15.01
N GLN A 128 6.60 4.37 -15.55
CA GLN A 128 7.61 5.41 -15.43
C GLN A 128 7.63 5.98 -14.01
N PRO A 129 8.79 6.43 -13.50
CA PRO A 129 8.85 7.18 -12.25
C PRO A 129 7.98 8.44 -12.31
N VAL A 130 7.43 8.84 -11.18
CA VAL A 130 6.61 10.06 -11.07
C VAL A 130 7.46 11.20 -10.56
N GLU A 131 7.44 12.32 -11.28
CA GLU A 131 8.10 13.54 -10.79
C GLU A 131 7.29 14.13 -9.63
N PHE A 132 7.96 14.33 -8.50
CA PHE A 132 7.39 14.86 -7.27
C PHE A 132 8.44 15.68 -6.54
N ASP A 133 8.27 16.99 -6.48
CA ASP A 133 9.14 17.93 -5.76
C ASP A 133 10.64 17.72 -6.07
N GLY A 134 10.96 17.67 -7.37
CA GLY A 134 12.34 17.49 -7.86
C GLY A 134 12.91 16.07 -7.73
N ARG A 135 12.09 15.09 -7.35
CA ARG A 135 12.43 13.67 -7.20
C ARG A 135 11.80 12.84 -8.30
N ALA A 136 12.37 11.68 -8.56
CA ALA A 136 11.81 10.66 -9.46
C ALA A 136 11.32 9.47 -8.64
N LEU A 137 10.03 9.47 -8.26
CA LEU A 137 9.45 8.47 -7.38
C LEU A 137 9.13 7.16 -8.10
N ALA A 138 9.55 6.06 -7.50
CA ALA A 138 9.17 4.70 -7.85
C ALA A 138 8.52 3.99 -6.66
N ASP A 139 7.98 2.78 -6.91
CA ASP A 139 7.26 1.99 -5.90
C ASP A 139 8.08 1.80 -4.63
N GLY A 140 7.49 2.19 -3.50
CA GLY A 140 8.13 2.10 -2.19
C GLY A 140 8.52 0.68 -1.78
N GLY A 141 7.91 -0.34 -2.38
CA GLY A 141 8.25 -1.73 -2.13
C GLY A 141 9.69 -2.12 -2.50
N LEU A 142 10.40 -1.26 -3.24
CA LEU A 142 11.84 -1.43 -3.47
C LEU A 142 12.64 -1.39 -2.16
N GLN A 143 12.16 -0.70 -1.13
CA GLN A 143 12.83 -0.60 0.18
C GLN A 143 11.92 -0.95 1.35
N ASN A 144 10.61 -0.64 1.28
CA ASN A 144 9.66 -0.80 2.38
C ASN A 144 8.27 -1.23 1.86
N THR A 145 8.10 -2.52 1.67
CA THR A 145 6.84 -3.08 1.14
C THR A 145 5.72 -3.10 2.19
N LEU A 146 6.08 -3.31 3.46
CA LEU A 146 5.16 -3.33 4.60
C LEU A 146 5.60 -2.25 5.61
N PRO A 147 5.14 -1.00 5.46
CA PRO A 147 5.73 0.14 6.14
C PRO A 147 5.25 0.29 7.60
N SER A 148 5.27 -0.79 8.38
CA SER A 148 4.83 -0.82 9.79
C SER A 148 5.72 0.00 10.72
N ASN A 149 6.97 0.25 10.32
CA ASN A 149 7.89 1.15 11.01
C ASN A 149 7.43 2.61 10.96
N VAL A 150 6.71 3.01 9.89
CA VAL A 150 6.30 4.40 9.68
C VAL A 150 5.34 4.89 10.76
N PRO A 151 4.21 4.22 11.10
CA PRO A 151 3.37 4.63 12.22
C PRO A 151 4.14 4.71 13.55
N LYS A 152 5.08 3.78 13.80
CA LYS A 152 5.93 3.84 15.01
C LYS A 152 6.81 5.10 15.01
N LEU A 153 7.37 5.49 13.86
CA LEU A 153 8.14 6.73 13.70
C LEU A 153 7.28 7.98 14.03
N PHE A 154 6.01 7.97 13.64
CA PHE A 154 5.05 9.05 13.93
C PHE A 154 4.38 8.93 15.29
N GLY A 155 4.80 7.99 16.14
CA GLY A 155 4.44 7.93 17.56
C GLY A 155 3.24 7.05 17.88
N CYS A 156 2.78 6.20 16.96
CA CYS A 156 1.73 5.23 17.24
C CYS A 156 2.22 4.14 18.19
N ASP A 157 1.44 3.85 19.22
CA ASP A 157 1.75 2.82 20.22
C ASP A 157 1.58 1.42 19.66
N TYR A 158 0.54 1.20 18.85
CA TYR A 158 0.19 -0.09 18.26
C TYR A 158 0.08 0.01 16.74
N VAL A 159 0.51 -1.01 16.04
CA VAL A 159 0.50 -1.09 14.58
C VAL A 159 -0.14 -2.38 14.12
N ILE A 160 -1.18 -2.26 13.31
CA ILE A 160 -1.81 -3.35 12.58
C ILE A 160 -1.34 -3.26 11.13
N ALA A 161 -0.71 -4.33 10.63
CA ALA A 161 -0.21 -4.39 9.28
C ALA A 161 -1.01 -5.39 8.43
N VAL A 162 -1.15 -5.11 7.12
CA VAL A 162 -1.80 -6.01 6.17
C VAL A 162 -0.83 -6.34 5.05
N ASP A 163 -0.27 -7.55 5.06
CA ASP A 163 0.61 -8.05 3.99
C ASP A 163 -0.15 -8.97 3.04
N VAL A 164 -0.66 -8.39 1.96
CA VAL A 164 -1.41 -9.12 0.91
C VAL A 164 -0.53 -10.04 0.06
N ASN A 165 0.77 -10.08 0.27
CA ASN A 165 1.73 -10.88 -0.48
C ASN A 165 2.48 -11.93 0.36
N ALA A 166 2.24 -11.99 1.68
CA ALA A 166 2.97 -12.84 2.63
C ALA A 166 3.12 -14.30 2.17
N LYS A 167 1.99 -14.92 1.80
CA LYS A 167 1.93 -16.35 1.45
C LYS A 167 2.36 -16.67 0.02
N ARG A 168 2.97 -15.72 -0.71
CA ARG A 168 3.32 -15.89 -2.11
C ARG A 168 4.76 -16.33 -2.34
N THR A 169 4.92 -17.24 -3.30
CA THR A 169 6.21 -17.56 -3.92
C THR A 169 6.33 -16.85 -5.28
N TYR A 170 7.51 -16.31 -5.57
CA TYR A 170 7.80 -15.63 -6.83
C TYR A 170 8.70 -16.50 -7.70
N ARG A 171 8.32 -16.65 -8.97
CA ARG A 171 9.10 -17.36 -10.00
C ARG A 171 9.13 -16.49 -11.24
N ALA A 172 10.25 -16.54 -11.98
CA ALA A 172 10.26 -16.04 -13.35
C ALA A 172 9.40 -16.96 -14.22
N SER A 173 8.64 -16.39 -15.15
CA SER A 173 7.82 -17.16 -16.09
C SER A 173 8.68 -17.78 -17.19
N SER A 174 9.84 -17.20 -17.47
CA SER A 174 10.84 -17.69 -18.41
C SER A 174 12.23 -17.16 -18.06
N THR A 175 13.25 -17.56 -18.80
CA THR A 175 14.63 -17.05 -18.67
C THR A 175 14.88 -15.76 -19.45
N LYS A 176 13.84 -15.18 -20.06
CA LYS A 176 13.96 -13.89 -20.74
C LYS A 176 14.26 -12.79 -19.71
N ILE A 177 15.13 -11.85 -20.11
CA ILE A 177 15.66 -10.83 -19.21
C ILE A 177 14.57 -10.04 -18.48
N LEU A 178 13.50 -9.67 -19.14
CA LEU A 178 12.39 -8.91 -18.52
C LEU A 178 11.61 -9.74 -17.49
N ASP A 179 11.44 -11.05 -17.72
CA ASP A 179 10.79 -11.95 -16.77
C ASP A 179 11.65 -12.15 -15.52
N VAL A 180 12.97 -12.29 -15.73
CA VAL A 180 13.94 -12.43 -14.64
C VAL A 180 14.01 -11.13 -13.82
N MET A 181 14.12 -9.97 -14.47
CA MET A 181 14.11 -8.67 -13.79
C MET A 181 12.83 -8.47 -12.97
N GLY A 182 11.67 -8.74 -13.54
CA GLY A 182 10.39 -8.64 -12.84
C GLY A 182 10.28 -9.62 -11.67
N ALA A 183 10.83 -10.81 -11.76
CA ALA A 183 10.91 -11.76 -10.65
C ALA A 183 11.87 -11.26 -9.55
N THR A 184 13.02 -10.73 -9.94
CA THR A 184 14.03 -10.18 -9.01
C THR A 184 13.44 -9.04 -8.18
N ILE A 185 12.77 -8.07 -8.82
CA ILE A 185 12.09 -6.98 -8.12
C ILE A 185 11.09 -7.53 -7.09
N ARG A 186 10.27 -8.50 -7.48
CA ARG A 186 9.27 -9.10 -6.57
C ARG A 186 9.90 -9.87 -5.41
N ILE A 187 11.04 -10.52 -5.63
CA ILE A 187 11.80 -11.20 -4.57
C ILE A 187 12.33 -10.18 -3.57
N LEU A 188 12.91 -9.07 -4.05
CA LEU A 188 13.40 -7.99 -3.20
C LEU A 188 12.26 -7.35 -2.39
N MET A 189 11.13 -7.04 -3.04
CA MET A 189 9.95 -6.48 -2.35
C MET A 189 9.43 -7.42 -1.25
N LYS A 190 9.46 -8.74 -1.48
CA LYS A 190 9.09 -9.71 -0.43
C LYS A 190 10.05 -9.67 0.75
N ARG A 191 11.36 -9.62 0.50
CA ARG A 191 12.35 -9.50 1.58
C ARG A 191 12.21 -8.20 2.36
N ASN A 192 11.88 -7.12 1.67
CA ASN A 192 11.63 -5.83 2.32
C ASN A 192 10.34 -5.82 3.16
N ALA A 193 9.33 -6.62 2.81
CA ALA A 193 8.14 -6.79 3.64
C ALA A 193 8.48 -7.45 4.99
N GLU A 194 9.43 -8.39 5.02
CA GLU A 194 9.83 -9.10 6.24
C GLU A 194 10.31 -8.14 7.34
N LYS A 195 10.95 -7.03 6.99
CA LYS A 195 11.37 -5.99 7.95
C LYS A 195 10.18 -5.34 8.66
N GLY A 196 9.06 -5.19 7.97
CA GLY A 196 7.85 -4.59 8.55
C GLY A 196 7.22 -5.42 9.67
N TYR A 197 7.43 -6.74 9.67
CA TYR A 197 6.89 -7.62 10.72
C TYR A 197 7.45 -7.30 12.10
N GLU A 198 8.67 -6.76 12.19
CA GLU A 198 9.32 -6.41 13.47
C GLU A 198 8.64 -5.22 14.18
N TYR A 199 7.90 -4.41 13.42
CA TYR A 199 7.25 -3.19 13.91
C TYR A 199 5.73 -3.33 14.07
N ALA A 200 5.15 -4.41 13.58
CA ALA A 200 3.73 -4.65 13.66
C ALA A 200 3.39 -5.46 14.92
N ASP A 201 2.38 -5.02 15.65
CA ASP A 201 1.85 -5.74 16.81
C ASP A 201 0.88 -6.84 16.36
N VAL A 202 0.16 -6.62 15.25
CA VAL A 202 -0.67 -7.63 14.57
C VAL A 202 -0.40 -7.56 13.08
N VAL A 203 -0.20 -8.71 12.43
CA VAL A 203 -0.06 -8.81 10.98
C VAL A 203 -1.17 -9.67 10.40
N LEU A 204 -1.95 -9.09 9.49
CA LEU A 204 -2.92 -9.78 8.69
C LEU A 204 -2.25 -10.31 7.41
N THR A 205 -2.41 -11.59 7.14
CA THR A 205 -1.81 -12.26 5.96
C THR A 205 -2.88 -12.99 5.15
N PRO A 206 -3.76 -12.27 4.43
CA PRO A 206 -4.86 -12.86 3.67
C PRO A 206 -4.39 -13.92 2.67
N GLU A 207 -5.21 -14.96 2.42
CA GLU A 207 -4.88 -16.04 1.50
C GLU A 207 -5.07 -15.62 0.04
N THR A 208 -4.16 -14.78 -0.44
CA THR A 208 -4.20 -14.23 -1.80
C THR A 208 -3.39 -15.01 -2.84
N LYS A 209 -2.78 -16.16 -2.45
CA LYS A 209 -1.86 -16.94 -3.29
C LYS A 209 -2.50 -17.37 -4.61
N ARG A 210 -3.77 -17.74 -4.61
CA ARG A 210 -4.52 -18.19 -5.80
C ARG A 210 -4.79 -17.08 -6.82
N PHE A 211 -4.71 -15.80 -6.42
CA PHE A 211 -5.04 -14.68 -7.29
C PHE A 211 -3.82 -14.10 -8.00
N LYS A 212 -3.98 -13.77 -9.28
CA LYS A 212 -2.96 -13.06 -10.06
C LYS A 212 -2.99 -11.57 -9.72
N SER A 213 -1.82 -10.94 -9.56
CA SER A 213 -1.72 -9.50 -9.27
C SER A 213 -2.16 -8.58 -10.42
N THR A 214 -2.36 -9.15 -11.61
CA THR A 214 -2.73 -8.44 -12.83
C THR A 214 -4.14 -8.76 -13.33
N SER A 215 -4.87 -9.63 -12.62
CA SER A 215 -6.24 -10.02 -12.97
C SER A 215 -7.22 -9.50 -11.93
N LEU A 216 -8.37 -9.03 -12.41
CA LEU A 216 -9.53 -8.67 -11.59
C LEU A 216 -10.49 -9.86 -11.37
N GLU A 217 -10.14 -11.05 -11.88
CA GLU A 217 -10.86 -12.28 -11.56
C GLU A 217 -10.70 -12.59 -10.07
N GLY A 218 -11.78 -12.99 -9.43
CA GLY A 218 -11.82 -13.25 -7.98
C GLY A 218 -11.75 -11.98 -7.13
N PHE A 219 -12.20 -10.83 -7.65
CA PHE A 219 -12.25 -9.56 -6.94
C PHE A 219 -12.97 -9.67 -5.59
N ASP A 220 -14.19 -10.21 -5.60
CA ASP A 220 -14.98 -10.38 -4.38
C ASP A 220 -14.33 -11.39 -3.43
N ASP A 221 -13.74 -12.47 -3.96
CA ASP A 221 -13.01 -13.46 -3.16
C ASP A 221 -11.76 -12.85 -2.50
N MET A 222 -11.06 -11.95 -3.19
CA MET A 222 -9.90 -11.26 -2.58
C MET A 222 -10.32 -10.36 -1.41
N ILE A 223 -11.45 -9.69 -1.52
CA ILE A 223 -12.03 -8.89 -0.44
C ILE A 223 -12.42 -9.80 0.72
N GLU A 224 -13.10 -10.92 0.43
CA GLU A 224 -13.51 -11.90 1.44
C GLU A 224 -12.30 -12.47 2.20
N GLU A 225 -11.22 -12.83 1.52
CA GLU A 225 -9.99 -13.31 2.19
C GLU A 225 -9.40 -12.24 3.13
N GLY A 226 -9.45 -10.97 2.74
CA GLY A 226 -9.03 -9.87 3.61
C GLY A 226 -9.92 -9.70 4.83
N TYR A 227 -11.22 -9.86 4.65
CA TYR A 227 -12.21 -9.79 5.71
C TYR A 227 -12.05 -10.95 6.71
N LEU A 228 -11.98 -12.18 6.22
CA LEU A 228 -11.84 -13.38 7.04
C LEU A 228 -10.55 -13.37 7.86
N GLU A 229 -9.43 -12.94 7.26
CA GLU A 229 -8.17 -12.79 7.99
C GLU A 229 -8.28 -11.73 9.09
N ALA A 230 -8.95 -10.60 8.83
CA ALA A 230 -9.15 -9.57 9.84
C ALA A 230 -10.06 -10.06 10.99
N ILE A 231 -11.12 -10.80 10.69
CA ILE A 231 -11.99 -11.42 11.70
C ILE A 231 -11.22 -12.44 12.55
N ASP A 232 -10.39 -13.28 11.94
CA ASP A 232 -9.53 -14.23 12.68
C ASP A 232 -8.59 -13.53 13.67
N LYS A 233 -8.03 -12.39 13.27
CA LYS A 233 -7.13 -11.58 14.10
C LYS A 233 -7.84 -10.59 15.03
N MET A 234 -9.15 -10.42 14.90
CA MET A 234 -9.91 -9.43 15.68
C MET A 234 -9.76 -9.58 17.19
N PRO A 235 -9.80 -10.80 17.79
CA PRO A 235 -9.58 -10.96 19.22
C PRO A 235 -8.22 -10.40 19.67
N GLN A 236 -7.15 -10.62 18.89
CA GLN A 236 -5.82 -10.11 19.18
C GLN A 236 -5.77 -8.57 19.03
N ILE A 237 -6.44 -8.03 18.01
CA ILE A 237 -6.55 -6.58 17.80
C ILE A 237 -7.26 -5.92 18.99
N LEU A 238 -8.41 -6.45 19.41
CA LEU A 238 -9.15 -5.91 20.54
C LEU A 238 -8.37 -6.02 21.85
N GLU A 239 -7.58 -7.07 22.03
CA GLU A 239 -6.69 -7.22 23.18
C GLU A 239 -5.65 -6.11 23.25
N ILE A 240 -4.96 -5.78 22.14
CA ILE A 240 -3.95 -4.72 22.14
C ILE A 240 -4.56 -3.34 22.34
N LEU A 241 -5.74 -3.07 21.80
CA LEU A 241 -6.43 -1.79 21.95
C LEU A 241 -6.90 -1.54 23.41
N ASN A 242 -7.12 -2.60 24.18
CA ASN A 242 -7.47 -2.50 25.61
C ASN A 242 -6.23 -2.32 26.52
N LYS A 243 -5.00 -2.42 25.98
CA LYS A 243 -3.77 -2.20 26.74
C LYS A 243 -3.50 -0.71 26.89
N LYS A 244 -2.84 -0.33 28.01
CA LYS A 244 -2.39 1.06 28.19
C LYS A 244 -1.33 1.41 27.15
N PRO A 245 -1.30 2.67 26.65
CA PRO A 245 -0.28 3.13 25.72
C PRO A 245 1.14 2.82 26.21
N ILE A 246 2.01 2.40 25.30
CA ILE A 246 3.42 2.12 25.60
C ILE A 246 4.17 3.45 25.60
N SER A 247 4.78 3.83 26.70
CA SER A 247 5.57 5.07 26.76
C SER A 247 6.78 5.01 25.81
N ASN A 248 6.93 6.02 25.01
CA ASN A 248 7.95 6.53 24.06
C ASN A 248 9.38 5.90 23.99
N ARG A 249 9.59 4.61 24.11
CA ARG A 249 10.95 4.01 24.07
C ARG A 249 11.54 3.74 22.68
N LEU A 250 10.78 3.92 21.59
CA LEU A 250 11.22 3.51 20.23
C LEU A 250 11.54 4.68 19.27
N LYS A 251 11.45 5.93 19.72
CA LYS A 251 11.68 7.11 18.84
C LYS A 251 13.12 7.29 18.33
N SER A 252 14.09 6.50 18.75
CA SER A 252 15.52 6.79 18.48
C SER A 252 16.18 5.94 17.37
N ARG A 253 15.54 4.90 16.85
CA ARG A 253 16.20 3.95 15.95
C ARG A 253 16.07 4.21 14.44
N TYR A 254 15.24 5.15 14.00
CA TYR A 254 14.90 5.32 12.57
C TYR A 254 15.16 6.72 12.03
N LYS A 255 16.23 7.39 12.45
CA LYS A 255 16.49 8.77 11.99
C LYS A 255 17.34 8.91 10.73
N ASP A 256 18.00 7.87 10.26
CA ASP A 256 19.16 8.11 9.38
C ASP A 256 18.98 7.78 7.88
N ASP A 257 17.95 7.01 7.44
CA ASP A 257 17.88 6.55 6.05
C ASP A 257 16.62 6.96 5.26
N ALA A 258 15.60 7.53 5.87
CA ALA A 258 14.38 7.95 5.18
C ALA A 258 14.25 9.47 5.09
N THR A 259 13.84 9.96 3.92
CA THR A 259 13.52 11.38 3.72
C THR A 259 12.03 11.61 3.99
N ILE A 260 11.69 12.41 5.03
CA ILE A 260 10.31 12.84 5.28
C ILE A 260 10.04 14.07 4.41
N ILE A 261 9.00 14.00 3.59
CA ILE A 261 8.57 15.04 2.66
C ILE A 261 7.15 15.50 3.03
#